data_bdace9259dc9b7ac657abfd57ae42a04
#
_entry.id   bdace9259dc9b7ac657abfd57ae42a04
#
_cell.length_a   1.000
_cell.length_b   1.000
_cell.length_c   1.000
_cell.angle_alpha   90.00
_cell.angle_beta   90.00
_cell.angle_gamma   90.00
#
_symmetry.space_group_name_H-M   'P 1'
#
loop_
_entity.id
_entity.type
_entity.pdbx_description
1 polymer ?
#
loop_
_entity_poly.entity_id
_entity_poly.type
_entity_poly.pdbx_seq_one_letter_code
_entity_poly.pdbx_strand_id
1 'polypeptide(L)'
;MKTTINLGYIIFLSVVAALGGFLFGYDTAVISGTIAQVTHLFQLDTLQQGWYVGCALIGSIVGVLFSGILSDRIGRKRTMILSAILFSTSAIGCAFCIDFNQLVVYRIIGGIGIGIVSIVSPLYISEVSVAQFRGRMVSLYQLAVTVGFLGAYLVNYQLLAYSESGNHLPIAWLEKIVVTEVWRGMLGMETLPAIIFFIIIFFIPESPRWLIVKGQERKAIYILEKIYNSFKEADFQLNETKSVLVSETRSEWSILLKPGILKAVIIGVCIAILGQFMGVNAVLYYGPSIFENAGLSGGDSLFYQVLVGLVNTLTTILALLIIDKVGRKKLIYYGVSGMVVSLILIGSYFLFGNAWNISSLFLLAFFLCYVFCCAISICAVIFVLLSEMYPTKIRGLAMSIAGFALWIGTYLIGQLTPWMLQNLTPAGTFFLFAIMCVPYMLIVWKLVPETTGKSLEEIERYWTRSEQ
;
A
#
# COMPACT_ATOMS: atom_id res chain seq x y z
N MET A 1 34.10 6.55 -21.64
CA MET A 1 34.34 6.35 -20.19
C MET A 1 33.07 5.73 -19.61
N LYS A 2 33.14 4.58 -18.95
CA LYS A 2 31.98 4.05 -18.20
C LYS A 2 31.74 5.00 -17.03
N THR A 3 30.62 5.69 -17.03
CA THR A 3 30.19 6.50 -15.88
C THR A 3 30.03 5.59 -14.67
N THR A 4 30.84 5.81 -13.63
CA THR A 4 30.78 5.03 -12.39
C THR A 4 29.65 5.61 -11.55
N ILE A 5 28.45 5.00 -11.67
CA ILE A 5 27.28 5.39 -10.86
C ILE A 5 27.51 5.03 -9.39
N ASN A 6 27.22 5.94 -8.49
CA ASN A 6 27.28 5.70 -7.06
C ASN A 6 26.04 4.95 -6.57
N LEU A 7 26.01 3.64 -6.85
CA LEU A 7 24.87 2.78 -6.52
C LEU A 7 24.60 2.75 -4.99
N GLY A 8 25.65 2.76 -4.16
CA GLY A 8 25.52 2.77 -2.70
C GLY A 8 24.75 3.99 -2.20
N TYR A 9 25.05 5.16 -2.78
CA TYR A 9 24.33 6.40 -2.42
C TYR A 9 22.86 6.37 -2.86
N ILE A 10 22.57 5.88 -4.07
CA ILE A 10 21.20 5.73 -4.56
C ILE A 10 20.41 4.75 -3.69
N ILE A 11 20.99 3.61 -3.31
CA ILE A 11 20.38 2.63 -2.41
C ILE A 11 20.08 3.29 -1.06
N PHE A 12 21.03 4.01 -0.48
CA PHE A 12 20.83 4.71 0.80
C PHE A 12 19.64 5.69 0.72
N LEU A 13 19.59 6.56 -0.30
CA LEU A 13 18.50 7.51 -0.49
C LEU A 13 17.15 6.79 -0.65
N SER A 14 17.15 5.69 -1.43
CA SER A 14 15.94 4.92 -1.71
C SER A 14 15.44 4.17 -0.47
N VAL A 15 16.33 3.58 0.32
CA VAL A 15 15.95 2.88 1.57
C VAL A 15 15.39 3.86 2.59
N VAL A 16 16.01 5.03 2.77
CA VAL A 16 15.47 6.06 3.67
C VAL A 16 14.07 6.50 3.25
N ALA A 17 13.85 6.76 1.97
CA ALA A 17 12.51 7.12 1.49
C ALA A 17 11.52 5.95 1.58
N ALA A 18 11.97 4.70 1.40
CA ALA A 18 11.15 3.50 1.53
C ALA A 18 10.68 3.23 2.97
N LEU A 19 11.32 3.80 4.00
CA LEU A 19 10.79 3.77 5.38
C LEU A 19 9.40 4.41 5.50
N GLY A 20 9.07 5.39 4.65
CA GLY A 20 7.70 5.88 4.52
C GLY A 20 6.72 4.78 4.10
N GLY A 21 7.15 3.87 3.21
CA GLY A 21 6.39 2.67 2.87
C GLY A 21 6.25 1.69 4.03
N PHE A 22 7.29 1.50 4.82
CA PHE A 22 7.22 0.69 6.04
C PHE A 22 6.16 1.23 7.01
N LEU A 23 6.14 2.55 7.26
CA LEU A 23 5.14 3.19 8.12
C LEU A 23 3.73 3.05 7.55
N PHE A 24 3.56 3.23 6.24
CA PHE A 24 2.27 2.94 5.58
C PHE A 24 1.81 1.50 5.86
N GLY A 25 2.68 0.53 5.66
CA GLY A 25 2.36 -0.88 5.92
C GLY A 25 2.04 -1.14 7.39
N TYR A 26 2.82 -0.58 8.30
CA TYR A 26 2.67 -0.75 9.73
C TYR A 26 1.33 -0.17 10.22
N ASP A 27 1.04 1.11 9.97
CA ASP A 27 -0.21 1.76 10.42
C ASP A 27 -1.46 1.08 9.84
N THR A 28 -1.36 0.62 8.59
CA THR A 28 -2.46 -0.10 7.94
C THR A 28 -2.72 -1.46 8.57
N ALA A 29 -1.68 -2.17 8.99
CA ALA A 29 -1.76 -3.55 9.48
C ALA A 29 -2.02 -3.64 10.98
N VAL A 30 -1.51 -2.69 11.77
CA VAL A 30 -1.62 -2.71 13.24
C VAL A 30 -3.07 -2.76 13.71
N ILE A 31 -3.99 -2.17 12.95
CA ILE A 31 -5.43 -2.13 13.24
C ILE A 31 -5.99 -3.54 13.48
N SER A 32 -5.50 -4.56 12.75
CA SER A 32 -6.01 -5.92 12.79
C SER A 32 -5.94 -6.55 14.18
N GLY A 33 -4.93 -6.22 14.99
CA GLY A 33 -4.80 -6.74 16.36
C GLY A 33 -5.61 -5.99 17.39
N THR A 34 -6.16 -4.83 17.04
CA THR A 34 -6.83 -3.94 17.99
C THR A 34 -8.36 -3.96 17.91
N ILE A 35 -8.92 -4.44 16.79
CA ILE A 35 -10.35 -4.37 16.48
C ILE A 35 -11.19 -5.02 17.59
N ALA A 36 -10.88 -6.24 18.01
CA ALA A 36 -11.66 -6.98 19.00
C ALA A 36 -11.72 -6.23 20.35
N GLN A 37 -10.56 -5.77 20.82
CA GLN A 37 -10.45 -5.07 22.11
C GLN A 37 -11.12 -3.69 22.08
N VAL A 38 -10.90 -2.91 21.02
CA VAL A 38 -11.52 -1.59 20.84
C VAL A 38 -13.03 -1.71 20.71
N THR A 39 -13.52 -2.69 19.95
CA THR A 39 -14.95 -2.97 19.80
C THR A 39 -15.58 -3.31 21.15
N HIS A 40 -14.94 -4.17 21.95
CA HIS A 40 -15.45 -4.54 23.26
C HIS A 40 -15.42 -3.36 24.25
N LEU A 41 -14.32 -2.59 24.28
CA LEU A 41 -14.14 -1.48 25.22
C LEU A 41 -15.16 -0.34 24.98
N PHE A 42 -15.34 0.05 23.72
CA PHE A 42 -16.22 1.16 23.34
C PHE A 42 -17.62 0.73 22.93
N GLN A 43 -17.94 -0.57 23.02
CA GLN A 43 -19.25 -1.15 22.65
C GLN A 43 -19.68 -0.76 21.23
N LEU A 44 -18.74 -0.90 20.28
CA LEU A 44 -18.97 -0.48 18.89
C LEU A 44 -19.96 -1.41 18.18
N ASP A 45 -20.91 -0.81 17.49
CA ASP A 45 -21.73 -1.56 16.54
C ASP A 45 -20.95 -1.89 15.24
N THR A 46 -21.54 -2.67 14.36
CA THR A 46 -20.87 -3.15 13.13
C THR A 46 -20.44 -2.02 12.20
N LEU A 47 -21.23 -0.94 12.13
CA LEU A 47 -20.90 0.22 11.27
C LEU A 47 -19.76 1.03 11.90
N GLN A 48 -19.77 1.20 13.21
CA GLN A 48 -18.71 1.88 13.96
C GLN A 48 -17.41 1.08 13.93
N GLN A 49 -17.48 -0.26 13.96
CA GLN A 49 -16.32 -1.13 13.79
C GLN A 49 -15.69 -0.93 12.38
N GLY A 50 -16.53 -0.88 11.34
CA GLY A 50 -16.07 -0.53 9.99
C GLY A 50 -15.49 0.87 9.92
N TRP A 51 -16.12 1.84 10.60
CA TRP A 51 -15.62 3.22 10.68
C TRP A 51 -14.26 3.31 11.38
N TYR A 52 -14.04 2.53 12.43
CA TYR A 52 -12.74 2.47 13.12
C TYR A 52 -11.59 2.09 12.17
N VAL A 53 -11.82 1.17 11.24
CA VAL A 53 -10.85 0.84 10.17
C VAL A 53 -10.88 1.89 9.07
N GLY A 54 -12.06 2.28 8.61
CA GLY A 54 -12.29 3.16 7.47
C GLY A 54 -11.81 4.60 7.68
N CYS A 55 -11.84 5.12 8.90
CA CYS A 55 -11.49 6.51 9.18
C CYS A 55 -10.05 6.87 8.75
N ALA A 56 -9.08 5.98 8.97
CA ALA A 56 -7.71 6.17 8.50
C ALA A 56 -7.62 6.16 6.96
N LEU A 57 -8.44 5.33 6.29
CA LEU A 57 -8.50 5.29 4.84
C LEU A 57 -9.09 6.57 4.23
N ILE A 58 -10.07 7.19 4.90
CA ILE A 58 -10.53 8.56 4.54
C ILE A 58 -9.40 9.57 4.69
N GLY A 59 -8.65 9.51 5.80
CA GLY A 59 -7.44 10.30 5.97
C GLY A 59 -6.46 10.12 4.81
N SER A 60 -6.26 8.87 4.37
CA SER A 60 -5.36 8.56 3.25
C SER A 60 -5.84 9.15 1.92
N ILE A 61 -7.14 9.11 1.64
CA ILE A 61 -7.74 9.76 0.46
C ILE A 61 -7.43 11.26 0.48
N VAL A 62 -7.64 11.92 1.61
CA VAL A 62 -7.31 13.36 1.79
C VAL A 62 -5.81 13.60 1.58
N GLY A 63 -4.95 12.76 2.20
CA GLY A 63 -3.50 12.86 2.05
C GLY A 63 -3.04 12.74 0.59
N VAL A 64 -3.59 11.79 -0.16
CA VAL A 64 -3.29 11.60 -1.60
C VAL A 64 -3.68 12.81 -2.42
N LEU A 65 -4.88 13.39 -2.20
CA LEU A 65 -5.36 14.55 -2.94
C LEU A 65 -4.43 15.78 -2.80
N PHE A 66 -3.88 15.99 -1.62
CA PHE A 66 -3.02 17.15 -1.35
C PHE A 66 -1.52 16.86 -1.51
N SER A 67 -1.10 15.60 -1.59
CA SER A 67 0.32 15.20 -1.63
C SER A 67 1.09 15.82 -2.78
N GLY A 68 0.50 15.84 -3.99
CA GLY A 68 1.10 16.45 -5.18
C GLY A 68 1.36 17.95 -5.00
N ILE A 69 0.30 18.71 -4.66
CA ILE A 69 0.39 20.15 -4.44
C ILE A 69 1.41 20.49 -3.35
N LEU A 70 1.37 19.73 -2.27
CA LEU A 70 2.26 19.92 -1.12
C LEU A 70 3.72 19.67 -1.50
N SER A 71 3.99 18.52 -2.14
CA SER A 71 5.35 18.14 -2.54
C SER A 71 5.94 19.07 -3.60
N ASP A 72 5.11 19.64 -4.47
CA ASP A 72 5.56 20.63 -5.47
C ASP A 72 5.83 22.00 -4.85
N ARG A 73 5.09 22.39 -3.81
CA ARG A 73 5.31 23.68 -3.13
C ARG A 73 6.51 23.66 -2.21
N ILE A 74 6.59 22.71 -1.28
CA ILE A 74 7.58 22.70 -0.20
C ILE A 74 8.74 21.73 -0.41
N GLY A 75 8.66 20.83 -1.40
CA GLY A 75 9.68 19.82 -1.72
C GLY A 75 9.32 18.43 -1.18
N ARG A 76 9.98 17.42 -1.76
CA ARG A 76 9.71 16.02 -1.43
C ARG A 76 10.15 15.69 -0.01
N LYS A 77 11.37 16.07 0.34
CA LYS A 77 11.95 15.85 1.68
C LYS A 77 11.08 16.45 2.78
N ARG A 78 10.69 17.72 2.65
CA ARG A 78 9.88 18.39 3.67
C ARG A 78 8.50 17.78 3.79
N THR A 79 7.91 17.35 2.69
CA THR A 79 6.61 16.67 2.69
C THR A 79 6.68 15.32 3.40
N MET A 80 7.77 14.56 3.22
CA MET A 80 8.01 13.33 3.98
C MET A 80 8.27 13.60 5.47
N ILE A 81 8.94 14.71 5.85
CA ILE A 81 9.07 15.11 7.25
C ILE A 81 7.70 15.40 7.87
N LEU A 82 6.84 16.11 7.15
CA LEU A 82 5.47 16.36 7.61
C LEU A 82 4.70 15.06 7.86
N SER A 83 4.81 14.08 6.94
CA SER A 83 4.14 12.79 7.15
C SER A 83 4.70 12.03 8.36
N ALA A 84 6.00 12.09 8.63
CA ALA A 84 6.60 11.50 9.82
C ALA A 84 6.07 12.12 11.13
N ILE A 85 5.84 13.44 11.12
CA ILE A 85 5.18 14.14 12.24
C ILE A 85 3.74 13.67 12.41
N LEU A 86 2.98 13.54 11.31
CA LEU A 86 1.60 13.07 11.35
C LEU A 86 1.51 11.64 11.90
N PHE A 87 2.38 10.72 11.48
CA PHE A 87 2.47 9.36 12.04
C PHE A 87 2.79 9.38 13.52
N SER A 88 3.81 10.12 13.94
CA SER A 88 4.18 10.20 15.37
C SER A 88 3.03 10.77 16.21
N THR A 89 2.36 11.81 15.72
CA THR A 89 1.21 12.43 16.41
C THR A 89 0.04 11.45 16.50
N SER A 90 -0.24 10.72 15.43
CA SER A 90 -1.28 9.69 15.40
C SER A 90 -0.99 8.57 16.41
N ALA A 91 0.20 7.98 16.34
CA ALA A 91 0.57 6.85 17.20
C ALA A 91 0.54 7.23 18.69
N ILE A 92 1.13 8.36 19.07
CA ILE A 92 1.10 8.87 20.43
C ILE A 92 -0.35 9.19 20.84
N GLY A 93 -1.10 9.88 19.97
CA GLY A 93 -2.49 10.24 20.24
C GLY A 93 -3.39 9.02 20.45
N CYS A 94 -3.23 7.97 19.63
CA CYS A 94 -3.97 6.71 19.79
C CYS A 94 -3.60 5.99 21.09
N ALA A 95 -2.34 6.03 21.53
CA ALA A 95 -1.91 5.41 22.79
C ALA A 95 -2.54 6.09 24.03
N PHE A 96 -2.78 7.41 23.97
CA PHE A 96 -3.25 8.20 25.11
C PHE A 96 -4.68 8.74 24.97
N CYS A 97 -5.43 8.40 23.90
CA CYS A 97 -6.81 8.86 23.72
C CYS A 97 -7.72 8.41 24.85
N ILE A 98 -8.75 9.22 25.17
CA ILE A 98 -9.69 8.97 26.25
C ILE A 98 -10.95 8.29 25.73
N ASP A 99 -11.43 8.69 24.58
CA ASP A 99 -12.68 8.22 23.97
C ASP A 99 -12.51 7.80 22.52
N PHE A 100 -13.54 7.17 21.98
CA PHE A 100 -13.55 6.67 20.61
C PHE A 100 -13.41 7.79 19.55
N ASN A 101 -14.00 8.97 19.78
CA ASN A 101 -13.93 10.07 18.83
C ASN A 101 -12.50 10.61 18.72
N GLN A 102 -11.79 10.72 19.85
CA GLN A 102 -10.37 11.08 19.81
C GLN A 102 -9.53 10.04 19.07
N LEU A 103 -9.80 8.74 19.32
CA LEU A 103 -9.14 7.67 18.59
C LEU A 103 -9.33 7.81 17.08
N VAL A 104 -10.56 8.05 16.63
CA VAL A 104 -10.89 8.29 15.21
C VAL A 104 -10.14 9.50 14.65
N VAL A 105 -10.10 10.62 15.37
CA VAL A 105 -9.37 11.82 14.91
C VAL A 105 -7.89 11.53 14.73
N TYR A 106 -7.24 10.86 15.69
CA TYR A 106 -5.83 10.50 15.57
C TYR A 106 -5.59 9.51 14.42
N ARG A 107 -6.48 8.54 14.21
CA ARG A 107 -6.43 7.62 13.07
C ARG A 107 -6.55 8.34 11.72
N ILE A 108 -7.42 9.36 11.61
CA ILE A 108 -7.50 10.22 10.40
C ILE A 108 -6.19 10.96 10.16
N ILE A 109 -5.57 11.51 11.22
CA ILE A 109 -4.28 12.20 11.13
C ILE A 109 -3.19 11.25 10.61
N GLY A 110 -3.09 10.01 11.13
CA GLY A 110 -2.20 8.98 10.63
C GLY A 110 -2.48 8.64 9.16
N GLY A 111 -3.76 8.48 8.83
CA GLY A 111 -4.20 8.25 7.46
C GLY A 111 -3.73 9.34 6.48
N ILE A 112 -3.79 10.62 6.85
CA ILE A 112 -3.25 11.70 6.01
C ILE A 112 -1.74 11.47 5.77
N GLY A 113 -1.00 11.07 6.79
CA GLY A 113 0.41 10.67 6.67
C GLY A 113 0.61 9.53 5.67
N ILE A 114 -0.22 8.47 5.74
CA ILE A 114 -0.23 7.34 4.78
C ILE A 114 -0.42 7.87 3.35
N GLY A 115 -1.46 8.66 3.12
CA GLY A 115 -1.77 9.21 1.80
C GLY A 115 -0.60 10.00 1.22
N ILE A 116 0.07 10.81 2.03
CA ILE A 116 1.24 11.61 1.61
C ILE A 116 2.40 10.69 1.21
N VAL A 117 2.82 9.75 2.07
CA VAL A 117 4.00 8.91 1.76
C VAL A 117 3.74 7.91 0.64
N SER A 118 2.49 7.49 0.43
CA SER A 118 2.13 6.58 -0.67
C SER A 118 2.44 7.16 -2.04
N ILE A 119 2.46 8.49 -2.17
CA ILE A 119 2.78 9.21 -3.40
C ILE A 119 4.21 9.76 -3.37
N VAL A 120 4.59 10.44 -2.27
CA VAL A 120 5.83 11.24 -2.26
C VAL A 120 7.08 10.38 -2.11
N SER A 121 7.02 9.26 -1.37
CA SER A 121 8.18 8.38 -1.21
C SER A 121 8.58 7.69 -2.52
N PRO A 122 7.69 7.00 -3.26
CA PRO A 122 8.07 6.41 -4.55
C PRO A 122 8.43 7.48 -5.59
N LEU A 123 7.82 8.66 -5.55
CA LEU A 123 8.19 9.80 -6.39
C LEU A 123 9.64 10.23 -6.12
N TYR A 124 10.00 10.47 -4.85
CA TYR A 124 11.37 10.81 -4.47
C TYR A 124 12.36 9.75 -4.92
N ILE A 125 12.07 8.45 -4.67
CA ILE A 125 12.92 7.33 -5.10
C ILE A 125 13.13 7.35 -6.62
N SER A 126 12.09 7.61 -7.40
CA SER A 126 12.17 7.69 -8.85
C SER A 126 13.02 8.87 -9.35
N GLU A 127 12.97 10.01 -8.64
CA GLU A 127 13.69 11.23 -8.99
C GLU A 127 15.19 11.21 -8.63
N VAL A 128 15.59 10.43 -7.61
CA VAL A 128 17.00 10.26 -7.23
C VAL A 128 17.64 9.04 -7.88
N SER A 129 16.86 8.18 -8.53
CA SER A 129 17.35 6.95 -9.16
C SER A 129 17.69 7.16 -10.63
N VAL A 130 18.83 6.59 -11.03
CA VAL A 130 19.24 6.50 -12.44
C VAL A 130 18.27 5.57 -13.20
N ALA A 131 17.97 5.90 -14.44
CA ALA A 131 17.00 5.18 -15.29
C ALA A 131 17.17 3.66 -15.28
N GLN A 132 18.42 3.17 -15.35
CA GLN A 132 18.77 1.74 -15.35
C GLN A 132 18.31 1.00 -14.09
N PHE A 133 18.27 1.65 -12.92
CA PHE A 133 17.94 1.03 -11.63
C PHE A 133 16.62 1.52 -11.03
N ARG A 134 15.94 2.49 -11.67
CA ARG A 134 14.74 3.16 -11.14
C ARG A 134 13.65 2.17 -10.76
N GLY A 135 13.32 1.21 -11.60
CA GLY A 135 12.30 0.20 -11.31
C GLY A 135 12.61 -0.60 -10.05
N ARG A 136 13.87 -1.07 -9.91
CA ARG A 136 14.32 -1.82 -8.72
C ARG A 136 14.29 -0.97 -7.46
N MET A 137 14.67 0.30 -7.55
CA MET A 137 14.65 1.21 -6.39
C MET A 137 13.21 1.53 -5.94
N VAL A 138 12.30 1.79 -6.88
CA VAL A 138 10.89 2.00 -6.57
C VAL A 138 10.25 0.74 -5.97
N SER A 139 10.66 -0.44 -6.40
CA SER A 139 10.20 -1.71 -5.84
C SER A 139 10.58 -1.90 -4.36
N LEU A 140 11.66 -1.25 -3.88
CA LEU A 140 12.00 -1.25 -2.45
C LEU A 140 10.89 -0.62 -1.59
N TYR A 141 10.18 0.37 -2.13
CA TYR A 141 9.03 0.96 -1.44
C TYR A 141 7.93 -0.09 -1.21
N GLN A 142 7.55 -0.84 -2.24
CA GLN A 142 6.54 -1.90 -2.11
C GLN A 142 6.97 -3.01 -1.16
N LEU A 143 8.24 -3.40 -1.20
CA LEU A 143 8.80 -4.35 -0.25
C LEU A 143 8.74 -3.81 1.19
N ALA A 144 9.09 -2.53 1.39
CA ALA A 144 9.02 -1.90 2.71
C ALA A 144 7.58 -1.87 3.25
N VAL A 145 6.57 -1.65 2.40
CA VAL A 145 5.15 -1.75 2.79
C VAL A 145 4.83 -3.14 3.34
N THR A 146 5.19 -4.22 2.65
CA THR A 146 4.89 -5.59 3.11
C THR A 146 5.68 -5.97 4.36
N VAL A 147 6.92 -5.50 4.50
CA VAL A 147 7.71 -5.66 5.74
C VAL A 147 7.06 -4.89 6.90
N GLY A 148 6.47 -3.73 6.63
CA GLY A 148 5.68 -2.96 7.60
C GLY A 148 4.46 -3.74 8.09
N PHE A 149 3.70 -4.38 7.18
CA PHE A 149 2.61 -5.30 7.56
C PHE A 149 3.09 -6.39 8.50
N LEU A 150 4.15 -7.10 8.11
CA LEU A 150 4.72 -8.18 8.93
C LEU A 150 5.20 -7.66 10.29
N GLY A 151 5.85 -6.49 10.32
CA GLY A 151 6.30 -5.86 11.56
C GLY A 151 5.15 -5.55 12.52
N ALA A 152 4.05 -4.99 12.02
CA ALA A 152 2.87 -4.71 12.82
C ALA A 152 2.22 -6.00 13.37
N TYR A 153 2.08 -7.04 12.55
CA TYR A 153 1.53 -8.32 13.00
C TYR A 153 2.39 -8.99 14.07
N LEU A 154 3.72 -8.94 13.93
CA LEU A 154 4.65 -9.44 14.95
C LEU A 154 4.53 -8.67 16.27
N VAL A 155 4.45 -7.35 16.21
CA VAL A 155 4.29 -6.50 17.41
C VAL A 155 2.95 -6.78 18.09
N ASN A 156 1.85 -6.86 17.32
CA ASN A 156 0.54 -7.20 17.87
C ASN A 156 0.56 -8.54 18.60
N TYR A 157 1.11 -9.57 17.98
CA TYR A 157 1.23 -10.90 18.57
C TYR A 157 2.09 -10.89 19.85
N GLN A 158 3.25 -10.25 19.82
CA GLN A 158 4.17 -10.21 20.96
C GLN A 158 3.60 -9.42 22.13
N LEU A 159 2.94 -8.28 21.88
CA LEU A 159 2.31 -7.47 22.93
C LEU A 159 1.13 -8.21 23.58
N LEU A 160 0.31 -8.89 22.80
CA LEU A 160 -0.78 -9.71 23.37
C LEU A 160 -0.21 -10.84 24.23
N ALA A 161 0.76 -11.60 23.72
CA ALA A 161 1.41 -12.67 24.47
C ALA A 161 2.07 -12.17 25.77
N TYR A 162 2.68 -10.97 25.73
CA TYR A 162 3.25 -10.34 26.92
C TYR A 162 2.16 -9.95 27.92
N SER A 163 1.03 -9.39 27.48
CA SER A 163 -0.07 -9.00 28.38
C SER A 163 -0.73 -10.21 29.06
N GLU A 164 -0.78 -11.36 28.38
CA GLU A 164 -1.36 -12.60 28.91
C GLU A 164 -0.40 -13.36 29.82
N SER A 165 0.90 -13.06 29.82
CA SER A 165 1.91 -13.77 30.61
C SER A 165 1.91 -13.44 32.11
N GLY A 166 0.98 -12.58 32.58
CA GLY A 166 0.86 -12.20 33.99
C GLY A 166 1.96 -11.26 34.50
N ASN A 167 2.75 -10.68 33.61
CA ASN A 167 3.77 -9.70 33.97
C ASN A 167 3.13 -8.39 34.41
N HIS A 168 3.68 -7.79 35.47
CA HIS A 168 3.29 -6.47 35.96
C HIS A 168 4.44 -5.47 35.76
N LEU A 169 4.08 -4.27 35.30
CA LEU A 169 5.04 -3.19 35.14
C LEU A 169 4.94 -2.19 36.31
N PRO A 170 6.08 -1.69 36.82
CA PRO A 170 6.10 -0.82 38.00
C PRO A 170 5.51 0.58 37.73
N ILE A 171 5.31 0.96 36.46
CA ILE A 171 4.84 2.28 36.05
C ILE A 171 3.40 2.16 35.55
N ALA A 172 2.46 2.79 36.29
CA ALA A 172 1.02 2.64 36.08
C ALA A 172 0.54 2.98 34.65
N TRP A 173 1.05 4.05 34.03
CA TRP A 173 0.65 4.40 32.67
C TRP A 173 1.20 3.39 31.64
N LEU A 174 2.38 2.82 31.90
CA LEU A 174 2.97 1.81 31.02
C LEU A 174 2.25 0.46 31.17
N GLU A 175 1.89 0.09 32.41
CA GLU A 175 1.02 -1.06 32.71
C GLU A 175 -0.31 -0.95 31.96
N LYS A 176 -0.94 0.22 31.99
CA LYS A 176 -2.19 0.45 31.26
C LYS A 176 -2.04 0.23 29.76
N ILE A 177 -0.97 0.74 29.14
CA ILE A 177 -0.77 0.71 27.68
C ILE A 177 -0.31 -0.66 27.20
N VAL A 178 0.50 -1.40 27.98
CA VAL A 178 1.16 -2.62 27.52
C VAL A 178 0.46 -3.89 28.01
N VAL A 179 -0.25 -3.82 29.15
CA VAL A 179 -0.87 -5.01 29.77
C VAL A 179 -2.40 -4.89 29.80
N THR A 180 -2.96 -3.83 30.41
CA THR A 180 -4.40 -3.74 30.65
C THR A 180 -5.20 -3.40 29.39
N GLU A 181 -4.74 -2.41 28.62
CA GLU A 181 -5.35 -1.97 27.35
C GLU A 181 -4.32 -2.11 26.22
N VAL A 182 -3.89 -3.36 25.96
CA VAL A 182 -2.74 -3.67 25.07
C VAL A 182 -2.91 -3.11 23.64
N TRP A 183 -4.13 -2.88 23.17
CA TRP A 183 -4.39 -2.22 21.90
C TRP A 183 -3.75 -0.82 21.80
N ARG A 184 -3.62 -0.12 22.94
CA ARG A 184 -2.90 1.18 22.99
C ARG A 184 -1.42 1.01 22.71
N GLY A 185 -0.82 -0.03 23.28
CA GLY A 185 0.57 -0.39 23.03
C GLY A 185 0.80 -0.79 21.57
N MET A 186 -0.12 -1.58 21.00
CA MET A 186 -0.04 -1.97 19.59
C MET A 186 0.00 -0.73 18.68
N LEU A 187 -0.95 0.20 18.81
CA LEU A 187 -0.97 1.46 18.03
C LEU A 187 0.20 2.37 18.38
N GLY A 188 0.54 2.48 19.67
CA GLY A 188 1.62 3.36 20.16
C GLY A 188 3.01 2.95 19.70
N MET A 189 3.25 1.65 19.45
CA MET A 189 4.56 1.15 19.00
C MET A 189 4.96 1.68 17.62
N GLU A 190 4.01 2.15 16.82
CA GLU A 190 4.30 2.85 15.57
C GLU A 190 5.15 4.12 15.77
N THR A 191 5.11 4.72 16.95
CA THR A 191 5.93 5.90 17.30
C THR A 191 7.41 5.62 17.10
N LEU A 192 7.87 4.40 17.37
CA LEU A 192 9.28 4.04 17.25
C LEU A 192 9.79 4.16 15.79
N PRO A 193 9.22 3.45 14.79
CA PRO A 193 9.64 3.60 13.41
C PRO A 193 9.33 5.01 12.85
N ALA A 194 8.29 5.70 13.32
CA ALA A 194 7.98 7.06 12.89
C ALA A 194 9.07 8.06 13.33
N ILE A 195 9.57 7.97 14.56
CA ILE A 195 10.69 8.78 15.04
C ILE A 195 11.98 8.44 14.30
N ILE A 196 12.26 7.14 14.06
CA ILE A 196 13.43 6.72 13.28
C ILE A 196 13.36 7.35 11.88
N PHE A 197 12.22 7.27 11.20
CA PHE A 197 12.02 7.90 9.90
C PHE A 197 12.21 9.40 9.95
N PHE A 198 11.61 10.07 10.95
CA PHE A 198 11.77 11.50 11.17
C PHE A 198 13.22 11.93 11.29
N ILE A 199 14.03 11.18 12.07
CA ILE A 199 15.45 11.49 12.26
C ILE A 199 16.26 11.22 11.00
N ILE A 200 16.08 10.04 10.39
CA ILE A 200 16.91 9.61 9.25
C ILE A 200 16.66 10.45 8.01
N ILE A 201 15.43 10.96 7.81
CA ILE A 201 15.11 11.78 6.64
C ILE A 201 15.90 13.10 6.57
N PHE A 202 16.45 13.60 7.68
CA PHE A 202 17.29 14.78 7.66
C PHE A 202 18.62 14.54 6.92
N PHE A 203 19.10 13.29 6.84
CA PHE A 203 20.37 12.92 6.19
C PHE A 203 20.27 12.79 4.66
N ILE A 204 19.07 12.75 4.10
CA ILE A 204 18.89 12.76 2.64
C ILE A 204 18.74 14.19 2.11
N PRO A 205 19.22 14.48 0.88
CA PRO A 205 19.02 15.77 0.23
C PRO A 205 17.57 15.92 -0.29
N GLU A 206 17.22 17.11 -0.77
CA GLU A 206 16.00 17.31 -1.53
C GLU A 206 16.14 16.71 -2.95
N SER A 207 15.02 16.45 -3.62
CA SER A 207 15.01 15.93 -4.99
C SER A 207 15.74 16.84 -5.97
N PRO A 208 16.68 16.31 -6.79
CA PRO A 208 17.34 17.09 -7.83
C PRO A 208 16.33 17.69 -8.83
N ARG A 209 15.33 16.92 -9.23
CA ARG A 209 14.28 17.38 -10.17
C ARG A 209 13.49 18.55 -9.60
N TRP A 210 13.10 18.48 -8.34
CA TRP A 210 12.40 19.58 -7.68
C TRP A 210 13.27 20.83 -7.55
N LEU A 211 14.56 20.68 -7.23
CA LEU A 211 15.50 21.78 -7.14
C LEU A 211 15.67 22.49 -8.50
N ILE A 212 15.69 21.76 -9.60
CA ILE A 212 15.73 22.31 -10.96
C ILE A 212 14.48 23.14 -11.24
N VAL A 213 13.28 22.60 -10.95
CA VAL A 213 12.00 23.31 -11.12
C VAL A 213 11.97 24.61 -10.31
N LYS A 214 12.61 24.63 -9.12
CA LYS A 214 12.70 25.81 -8.25
C LYS A 214 13.88 26.76 -8.59
N GLY A 215 14.62 26.51 -9.68
CA GLY A 215 15.76 27.33 -10.09
C GLY A 215 17.00 27.21 -9.19
N GLN A 216 17.06 26.19 -8.30
CA GLN A 216 18.19 25.96 -7.39
C GLN A 216 19.24 25.03 -8.03
N GLU A 217 19.69 25.38 -9.22
CA GLU A 217 20.54 24.55 -10.08
C GLU A 217 21.86 24.12 -9.41
N ARG A 218 22.51 25.03 -8.66
CA ARG A 218 23.76 24.70 -7.95
C ARG A 218 23.61 23.54 -6.97
N LYS A 219 22.46 23.48 -6.27
CA LYS A 219 22.17 22.38 -5.34
C LYS A 219 21.83 21.10 -6.10
N ALA A 220 21.10 21.22 -7.21
CA ALA A 220 20.75 20.08 -8.05
C ALA A 220 22.00 19.43 -8.64
N ILE A 221 22.93 20.20 -9.22
CA ILE A 221 24.20 19.71 -9.77
C ILE A 221 25.00 18.98 -8.69
N TYR A 222 25.13 19.54 -7.50
CA TYR A 222 25.87 18.90 -6.40
C TYR A 222 25.32 17.51 -6.03
N ILE A 223 24.01 17.33 -6.04
CA ILE A 223 23.38 16.05 -5.75
C ILE A 223 23.55 15.08 -6.93
N LEU A 224 23.34 15.58 -8.17
CA LEU A 224 23.54 14.79 -9.39
C LEU A 224 24.98 14.33 -9.52
N GLU A 225 25.98 15.16 -9.18
CA GLU A 225 27.38 14.80 -9.18
C GLU A 225 27.67 13.67 -8.20
N LYS A 226 27.07 13.66 -7.00
CA LYS A 226 27.16 12.54 -6.06
C LYS A 226 26.54 11.24 -6.58
N ILE A 227 25.47 11.34 -7.36
CA ILE A 227 24.78 10.19 -7.95
C ILE A 227 25.58 9.62 -9.13
N TYR A 228 26.09 10.47 -10.01
CA TYR A 228 26.75 10.05 -11.25
C TYR A 228 28.28 10.00 -11.16
N ASN A 229 28.87 10.40 -10.02
CA ASN A 229 30.33 10.53 -9.84
C ASN A 229 31.03 11.29 -10.99
N SER A 230 30.33 12.20 -11.67
CA SER A 230 30.82 12.97 -12.81
C SER A 230 30.07 14.27 -12.96
N PHE A 231 30.79 15.39 -12.96
CA PHE A 231 30.23 16.71 -13.21
C PHE A 231 29.62 16.80 -14.63
N LYS A 232 30.32 16.25 -15.63
CA LYS A 232 29.84 16.27 -17.03
C LYS A 232 28.51 15.58 -17.20
N GLU A 233 28.32 14.42 -16.55
CA GLU A 233 27.06 13.71 -16.58
C GLU A 233 25.97 14.42 -15.76
N ALA A 234 26.31 14.99 -14.62
CA ALA A 234 25.40 15.79 -13.82
C ALA A 234 24.87 17.00 -14.57
N ASP A 235 25.74 17.72 -15.31
CA ASP A 235 25.35 18.85 -16.13
C ASP A 235 24.47 18.41 -17.33
N PHE A 236 24.82 17.30 -17.96
CA PHE A 236 23.99 16.70 -19.03
C PHE A 236 22.58 16.38 -18.52
N GLN A 237 22.44 15.70 -17.37
CA GLN A 237 21.16 15.35 -16.78
C GLN A 237 20.35 16.58 -16.32
N LEU A 238 21.03 17.63 -15.84
CA LEU A 238 20.39 18.89 -15.52
C LEU A 238 19.75 19.51 -16.78
N ASN A 239 20.51 19.58 -17.88
CA ASN A 239 20.04 20.22 -19.12
C ASN A 239 18.95 19.37 -19.79
N GLU A 240 19.06 18.03 -19.76
CA GLU A 240 18.01 17.11 -20.22
C GLU A 240 16.71 17.34 -19.43
N THR A 241 16.78 17.39 -18.10
CA THR A 241 15.60 17.63 -17.25
C THR A 241 14.95 18.99 -17.56
N LYS A 242 15.74 20.05 -17.78
CA LYS A 242 15.22 21.37 -18.18
C LYS A 242 14.49 21.33 -19.52
N SER A 243 15.05 20.64 -20.52
CA SER A 243 14.43 20.54 -21.84
C SER A 243 13.06 19.85 -21.80
N VAL A 244 12.93 18.80 -20.97
CA VAL A 244 11.66 18.11 -20.76
C VAL A 244 10.63 19.03 -20.08
N LEU A 245 11.03 19.78 -19.05
CA LEU A 245 10.13 20.70 -18.33
C LEU A 245 9.56 21.82 -19.23
N VAL A 246 10.33 22.32 -20.18
CA VAL A 246 9.87 23.33 -21.15
C VAL A 246 8.82 22.77 -22.11
N SER A 247 8.85 21.47 -22.40
CA SER A 247 7.92 20.82 -23.34
C SER A 247 6.56 20.42 -22.70
N GLU A 248 6.43 20.42 -21.39
CA GLU A 248 5.24 19.92 -20.65
C GLU A 248 4.07 20.93 -20.54
N THR A 249 4.08 22.07 -21.24
CA THR A 249 3.11 23.18 -21.06
C THR A 249 1.74 22.99 -21.74
N ARG A 250 1.37 21.82 -22.26
CA ARG A 250 0.04 21.60 -22.85
C ARG A 250 -0.93 20.91 -21.90
N SER A 251 -2.18 21.39 -21.87
CA SER A 251 -3.28 20.88 -21.07
C SER A 251 -3.46 19.35 -21.24
N GLU A 252 -3.09 18.58 -20.23
CA GLU A 252 -3.25 17.12 -20.17
C GLU A 252 -4.73 16.70 -20.21
N TRP A 253 -5.63 17.53 -19.69
CA TRP A 253 -7.08 17.28 -19.62
C TRP A 253 -7.74 17.13 -20.99
N SER A 254 -7.34 17.92 -21.98
CA SER A 254 -7.89 17.84 -23.33
C SER A 254 -7.51 16.53 -24.04
N ILE A 255 -6.36 15.97 -23.69
CA ILE A 255 -5.91 14.67 -24.22
C ILE A 255 -6.64 13.53 -23.52
N LEU A 256 -6.85 13.63 -22.22
CA LEU A 256 -7.55 12.63 -21.40
C LEU A 256 -8.99 12.38 -21.88
N LEU A 257 -9.68 13.42 -22.36
CA LEU A 257 -11.07 13.32 -22.83
C LEU A 257 -11.21 12.71 -24.23
N LYS A 258 -10.12 12.41 -24.96
CA LYS A 258 -10.21 11.70 -26.23
C LYS A 258 -10.80 10.29 -26.03
N PRO A 259 -11.76 9.82 -26.88
CA PRO A 259 -12.53 8.60 -26.65
C PRO A 259 -11.69 7.35 -26.33
N GLY A 260 -10.67 7.05 -27.13
CA GLY A 260 -9.80 5.89 -26.91
C GLY A 260 -8.98 5.97 -25.63
N ILE A 261 -8.49 7.16 -25.29
CA ILE A 261 -7.72 7.41 -24.07
C ILE A 261 -8.62 7.37 -22.84
N LEU A 262 -9.81 8.00 -22.92
CA LEU A 262 -10.81 7.96 -21.86
C LEU A 262 -11.22 6.50 -21.55
N LYS A 263 -11.38 5.67 -22.59
CA LYS A 263 -11.64 4.23 -22.42
C LYS A 263 -10.54 3.54 -21.62
N ALA A 264 -9.27 3.82 -21.91
CA ALA A 264 -8.15 3.26 -21.15
C ALA A 264 -8.19 3.69 -19.67
N VAL A 265 -8.52 4.97 -19.40
CA VAL A 265 -8.64 5.48 -18.02
C VAL A 265 -9.81 4.83 -17.29
N ILE A 266 -10.96 4.71 -17.91
CA ILE A 266 -12.13 4.02 -17.31
C ILE A 266 -11.81 2.55 -16.99
N ILE A 267 -11.14 1.83 -17.91
CA ILE A 267 -10.70 0.46 -17.68
C ILE A 267 -9.76 0.40 -16.48
N GLY A 268 -8.80 1.31 -16.38
CA GLY A 268 -7.88 1.36 -15.24
C GLY A 268 -8.57 1.67 -13.93
N VAL A 269 -9.54 2.58 -13.89
CA VAL A 269 -10.39 2.85 -12.72
C VAL A 269 -11.17 1.59 -12.32
N CYS A 270 -11.80 0.90 -13.27
CA CYS A 270 -12.52 -0.34 -13.00
C CYS A 270 -11.61 -1.42 -12.41
N ILE A 271 -10.41 -1.61 -12.97
CA ILE A 271 -9.42 -2.56 -12.46
C ILE A 271 -8.97 -2.17 -11.05
N ALA A 272 -8.73 -0.88 -10.78
CA ALA A 272 -8.30 -0.40 -9.49
C ALA A 272 -9.36 -0.66 -8.40
N ILE A 273 -10.64 -0.40 -8.67
CA ILE A 273 -11.75 -0.63 -7.72
C ILE A 273 -12.03 -2.13 -7.55
N LEU A 274 -12.21 -2.87 -8.65
CA LEU A 274 -12.52 -4.29 -8.59
C LEU A 274 -11.41 -5.10 -7.94
N GLY A 275 -10.15 -4.70 -8.14
CA GLY A 275 -9.00 -5.30 -7.45
C GLY A 275 -9.13 -5.26 -5.93
N GLN A 276 -9.74 -4.21 -5.37
CA GLN A 276 -9.99 -4.12 -3.92
C GLN A 276 -11.18 -5.00 -3.50
N PHE A 277 -12.20 -5.11 -4.34
CA PHE A 277 -13.41 -5.90 -4.04
C PHE A 277 -13.19 -7.42 -4.05
N MET A 278 -12.02 -7.88 -4.43
CA MET A 278 -11.62 -9.29 -4.27
C MET A 278 -11.24 -9.66 -2.83
N GLY A 279 -11.24 -8.71 -1.89
CA GLY A 279 -11.19 -8.97 -0.45
C GLY A 279 -9.79 -9.02 0.17
N VAL A 280 -8.71 -8.63 -0.54
CA VAL A 280 -7.35 -8.68 0.05
C VAL A 280 -7.26 -7.83 1.32
N ASN A 281 -7.81 -6.62 1.30
CA ASN A 281 -7.79 -5.74 2.47
C ASN A 281 -8.70 -6.23 3.60
N ALA A 282 -9.80 -6.96 3.28
CA ALA A 282 -10.60 -7.63 4.29
C ALA A 282 -9.78 -8.65 5.08
N VAL A 283 -8.96 -9.45 4.38
CA VAL A 283 -8.06 -10.43 5.02
C VAL A 283 -6.96 -9.74 5.82
N LEU A 284 -6.36 -8.68 5.29
CA LEU A 284 -5.26 -7.99 5.96
C LEU A 284 -5.70 -7.22 7.21
N TYR A 285 -6.91 -6.63 7.21
CA TYR A 285 -7.41 -5.83 8.34
C TYR A 285 -8.18 -6.67 9.36
N TYR A 286 -9.00 -7.61 8.90
CA TYR A 286 -9.92 -8.38 9.72
C TYR A 286 -9.52 -9.85 9.89
N GLY A 287 -8.31 -10.25 9.42
CA GLY A 287 -7.85 -11.63 9.50
C GLY A 287 -7.99 -12.24 10.89
N PRO A 288 -7.47 -11.62 11.97
CA PRO A 288 -7.65 -12.16 13.32
C PRO A 288 -9.12 -12.35 13.70
N SER A 289 -9.98 -11.36 13.44
CA SER A 289 -11.42 -11.48 13.72
C SER A 289 -12.09 -12.60 12.91
N ILE A 290 -11.63 -12.86 11.68
CA ILE A 290 -12.13 -13.96 10.86
C ILE A 290 -11.68 -15.30 11.43
N PHE A 291 -10.44 -15.41 11.91
CA PHE A 291 -9.94 -16.62 12.57
C PHE A 291 -10.63 -16.88 13.93
N GLU A 292 -10.92 -15.82 14.71
CA GLU A 292 -11.72 -15.94 15.94
C GLU A 292 -13.13 -16.43 15.64
N ASN A 293 -13.78 -15.97 14.56
CA ASN A 293 -15.07 -16.47 14.10
C ASN A 293 -15.02 -17.95 13.69
N ALA A 294 -13.84 -18.48 13.37
CA ALA A 294 -13.62 -19.92 13.12
C ALA A 294 -13.32 -20.72 14.40
N GLY A 295 -13.35 -20.04 15.58
CA GLY A 295 -13.18 -20.69 16.89
C GLY A 295 -11.73 -20.69 17.41
N LEU A 296 -10.81 -19.93 16.84
CA LEU A 296 -9.46 -19.79 17.37
C LEU A 296 -9.42 -18.80 18.54
N SER A 297 -8.44 -18.99 19.44
CA SER A 297 -8.11 -18.00 20.47
C SER A 297 -7.56 -16.70 19.85
N GLY A 298 -7.60 -15.59 20.59
CA GLY A 298 -7.01 -14.33 20.12
C GLY A 298 -5.51 -14.45 19.83
N GLY A 299 -4.76 -15.18 20.68
CA GLY A 299 -3.33 -15.42 20.48
C GLY A 299 -3.04 -16.24 19.22
N ASP A 300 -3.78 -17.33 18.99
CA ASP A 300 -3.64 -18.15 17.78
C ASP A 300 -4.03 -17.38 16.52
N SER A 301 -5.08 -16.55 16.61
CA SER A 301 -5.54 -15.71 15.49
C SER A 301 -4.50 -14.69 15.08
N LEU A 302 -3.83 -14.02 16.04
CA LEU A 302 -2.72 -13.10 15.75
C LEU A 302 -1.49 -13.83 15.24
N PHE A 303 -1.19 -15.04 15.74
CA PHE A 303 -0.10 -15.85 15.20
C PHE A 303 -0.36 -16.24 13.73
N TYR A 304 -1.57 -16.65 13.39
CA TYR A 304 -1.96 -16.95 12.01
C TYR A 304 -1.82 -15.71 11.11
N GLN A 305 -2.16 -14.54 11.64
CA GLN A 305 -1.97 -13.28 10.91
C GLN A 305 -0.49 -12.95 10.67
N VAL A 306 0.42 -13.31 11.58
CA VAL A 306 1.87 -13.21 11.34
C VAL A 306 2.29 -14.08 10.16
N LEU A 307 1.77 -15.32 10.06
CA LEU A 307 2.05 -16.22 8.93
C LEU A 307 1.52 -15.64 7.61
N VAL A 308 0.33 -15.04 7.63
CA VAL A 308 -0.23 -14.31 6.48
C VAL A 308 0.72 -13.18 6.04
N GLY A 309 1.21 -12.37 6.97
CA GLY A 309 2.17 -11.30 6.69
C GLY A 309 3.51 -11.82 6.15
N LEU A 310 4.00 -12.94 6.68
CA LEU A 310 5.24 -13.58 6.23
C LEU A 310 5.10 -14.06 4.77
N VAL A 311 4.03 -14.77 4.46
CA VAL A 311 3.75 -15.24 3.08
C VAL A 311 3.59 -14.05 2.14
N ASN A 312 2.88 -12.99 2.54
CA ASN A 312 2.73 -11.77 1.74
C ASN A 312 4.10 -11.15 1.41
N THR A 313 4.99 -11.02 2.40
CA THR A 313 6.32 -10.45 2.21
C THR A 313 7.20 -11.32 1.31
N LEU A 314 7.28 -12.63 1.57
CA LEU A 314 8.08 -13.56 0.76
C LEU A 314 7.57 -13.62 -0.68
N THR A 315 6.26 -13.65 -0.87
CA THR A 315 5.65 -13.66 -2.20
C THR A 315 5.89 -12.35 -2.94
N THR A 316 5.90 -11.21 -2.25
CA THR A 316 6.24 -9.92 -2.88
C THR A 316 7.68 -9.93 -3.40
N ILE A 317 8.64 -10.47 -2.63
CA ILE A 317 10.02 -10.64 -3.12
C ILE A 317 10.05 -11.52 -4.38
N LEU A 318 9.35 -12.66 -4.37
CA LEU A 318 9.25 -13.54 -5.52
C LEU A 318 8.62 -12.85 -6.72
N ALA A 319 7.54 -12.11 -6.52
CA ALA A 319 6.84 -11.38 -7.58
C ALA A 319 7.76 -10.37 -8.28
N LEU A 320 8.57 -9.62 -7.53
CA LEU A 320 9.54 -8.66 -8.08
C LEU A 320 10.61 -9.33 -8.96
N LEU A 321 10.92 -10.61 -8.72
CA LEU A 321 11.90 -11.36 -9.49
C LEU A 321 11.33 -11.96 -10.79
N ILE A 322 10.03 -12.21 -10.85
CA ILE A 322 9.41 -12.97 -11.95
C ILE A 322 8.51 -12.13 -12.86
N ILE A 323 8.06 -10.93 -12.43
CA ILE A 323 7.08 -10.11 -13.15
C ILE A 323 7.50 -9.80 -14.60
N ASP A 324 8.78 -9.55 -14.84
CA ASP A 324 9.31 -9.24 -16.16
C ASP A 324 9.48 -10.49 -17.04
N LYS A 325 9.59 -11.67 -16.45
CA LYS A 325 9.79 -12.94 -17.16
C LYS A 325 8.48 -13.59 -17.59
N VAL A 326 7.48 -13.56 -16.73
CA VAL A 326 6.19 -14.27 -16.94
C VAL A 326 5.21 -13.42 -17.75
N GLY A 327 5.21 -12.12 -17.55
CA GLY A 327 4.28 -11.19 -18.17
C GLY A 327 3.08 -10.85 -17.29
N ARG A 328 2.53 -9.65 -17.53
CA ARG A 328 1.52 -9.03 -16.64
C ARG A 328 0.19 -9.78 -16.68
N LYS A 329 -0.36 -10.03 -17.87
CA LYS A 329 -1.65 -10.73 -18.02
C LYS A 329 -1.60 -12.18 -17.52
N LYS A 330 -0.53 -12.90 -17.80
CA LYS A 330 -0.38 -14.29 -17.35
C LYS A 330 -0.35 -14.39 -15.83
N LEU A 331 0.41 -13.49 -15.16
CA LEU A 331 0.44 -13.45 -13.69
C LEU A 331 -0.94 -13.16 -13.11
N ILE A 332 -1.72 -12.25 -13.71
CA ILE A 332 -3.08 -11.97 -13.29
C ILE A 332 -3.96 -13.21 -13.48
N TYR A 333 -3.92 -13.89 -14.62
CA TYR A 333 -4.75 -15.06 -14.87
C TYR A 333 -4.51 -16.18 -13.86
N TYR A 334 -3.25 -16.57 -13.66
CA TYR A 334 -2.92 -17.63 -12.71
C TYR A 334 -3.23 -17.23 -11.27
N GLY A 335 -2.86 -16.00 -10.88
CA GLY A 335 -3.09 -15.53 -9.53
C GLY A 335 -4.57 -15.37 -9.21
N VAL A 336 -5.35 -14.70 -10.04
CA VAL A 336 -6.79 -14.50 -9.78
C VAL A 336 -7.56 -15.83 -9.85
N SER A 337 -7.18 -16.76 -10.73
CA SER A 337 -7.78 -18.10 -10.74
C SER A 337 -7.51 -18.83 -9.43
N GLY A 338 -6.27 -18.76 -8.91
CA GLY A 338 -5.92 -19.33 -7.60
C GLY A 338 -6.66 -18.64 -6.45
N MET A 339 -6.85 -17.31 -6.52
CA MET A 339 -7.68 -16.56 -5.56
C MET A 339 -9.12 -17.07 -5.54
N VAL A 340 -9.75 -17.23 -6.71
CA VAL A 340 -11.13 -17.76 -6.80
C VAL A 340 -11.25 -19.12 -6.12
N VAL A 341 -10.35 -20.04 -6.42
CA VAL A 341 -10.34 -21.38 -5.79
C VAL A 341 -10.19 -21.26 -4.28
N SER A 342 -9.23 -20.47 -3.82
CA SER A 342 -8.97 -20.27 -2.38
C SER A 342 -10.17 -19.63 -1.67
N LEU A 343 -10.81 -18.61 -2.27
CA LEU A 343 -12.00 -17.95 -1.71
C LEU A 343 -13.20 -18.89 -1.60
N ILE A 344 -13.40 -19.76 -2.61
CA ILE A 344 -14.45 -20.79 -2.57
C ILE A 344 -14.14 -21.81 -1.46
N LEU A 345 -12.89 -22.24 -1.29
CA LEU A 345 -12.49 -23.15 -0.23
C LEU A 345 -12.67 -22.53 1.16
N ILE A 346 -12.32 -21.25 1.35
CA ILE A 346 -12.55 -20.52 2.59
C ILE A 346 -14.05 -20.43 2.89
N GLY A 347 -14.87 -20.01 1.92
CA GLY A 347 -16.33 -19.96 2.08
C GLY A 347 -16.93 -21.33 2.41
N SER A 348 -16.46 -22.38 1.75
CA SER A 348 -16.91 -23.77 2.01
C SER A 348 -16.48 -24.25 3.42
N TYR A 349 -15.31 -23.84 3.90
CA TYR A 349 -14.87 -24.15 5.27
C TYR A 349 -15.85 -23.55 6.30
N PHE A 350 -16.29 -22.33 6.14
CA PHE A 350 -17.26 -21.71 7.05
C PHE A 350 -18.65 -22.36 6.98
N LEU A 351 -19.03 -23.01 5.86
CA LEU A 351 -20.29 -23.75 5.75
C LEU A 351 -20.23 -25.14 6.36
N PHE A 352 -19.15 -25.88 6.10
CA PHE A 352 -19.08 -27.33 6.36
C PHE A 352 -18.02 -27.71 7.40
N GLY A 353 -17.07 -26.80 7.73
CA GLY A 353 -15.92 -27.09 8.58
C GLY A 353 -16.31 -27.62 9.97
N ASN A 354 -17.28 -27.00 10.62
CA ASN A 354 -17.79 -27.44 11.92
C ASN A 354 -18.54 -28.79 11.81
N ALA A 355 -19.34 -28.97 10.75
CA ALA A 355 -20.11 -30.21 10.55
C ALA A 355 -19.19 -31.41 10.31
N TRP A 356 -18.05 -31.22 9.69
CA TRP A 356 -17.09 -32.25 9.35
C TRP A 356 -15.86 -32.30 10.27
N ASN A 357 -15.84 -31.51 11.35
CA ASN A 357 -14.71 -31.33 12.27
C ASN A 357 -13.38 -31.08 11.55
N ILE A 358 -13.40 -30.22 10.53
CA ILE A 358 -12.20 -29.87 9.76
C ILE A 358 -11.32 -28.95 10.60
N SER A 359 -10.03 -29.30 10.74
CA SER A 359 -9.06 -28.50 11.50
C SER A 359 -8.93 -27.07 10.93
N SER A 360 -8.77 -26.07 11.82
CA SER A 360 -8.48 -24.68 11.48
C SER A 360 -7.19 -24.49 10.66
N LEU A 361 -6.29 -25.48 10.67
CA LEU A 361 -5.09 -25.48 9.83
C LEU A 361 -5.42 -25.46 8.33
N PHE A 362 -6.52 -26.10 7.91
CA PHE A 362 -6.98 -26.00 6.52
C PHE A 362 -7.43 -24.61 6.16
N LEU A 363 -8.14 -23.92 7.07
CA LEU A 363 -8.52 -22.53 6.88
C LEU A 363 -7.27 -21.67 6.71
N LEU A 364 -6.28 -21.80 7.58
CA LEU A 364 -5.01 -21.12 7.45
C LEU A 364 -4.36 -21.40 6.09
N ALA A 365 -4.28 -22.68 5.68
CA ALA A 365 -3.68 -23.05 4.39
C ALA A 365 -4.40 -22.37 3.21
N PHE A 366 -5.73 -22.29 3.24
CA PHE A 366 -6.50 -21.59 2.20
C PHE A 366 -6.26 -20.08 2.21
N PHE A 367 -6.15 -19.45 3.39
CA PHE A 367 -5.78 -18.05 3.52
C PHE A 367 -4.36 -17.78 2.98
N LEU A 368 -3.39 -18.62 3.34
CA LEU A 368 -2.01 -18.48 2.84
C LEU A 368 -1.94 -18.65 1.32
N CYS A 369 -2.69 -19.60 0.76
CA CYS A 369 -2.80 -19.78 -0.69
C CYS A 369 -3.44 -18.56 -1.37
N TYR A 370 -4.52 -18.03 -0.79
CA TYR A 370 -5.17 -16.81 -1.27
C TYR A 370 -4.22 -15.62 -1.29
N VAL A 371 -3.52 -15.37 -0.17
CA VAL A 371 -2.57 -14.25 -0.05
C VAL A 371 -1.39 -14.42 -0.99
N PHE A 372 -0.86 -15.64 -1.14
CA PHE A 372 0.17 -15.95 -2.13
C PHE A 372 -0.29 -15.59 -3.55
N CYS A 373 -1.47 -16.07 -3.95
CA CYS A 373 -2.02 -15.80 -5.28
C CYS A 373 -2.27 -14.30 -5.52
N CYS A 374 -2.74 -13.58 -4.49
CA CYS A 374 -2.98 -12.15 -4.57
C CYS A 374 -1.67 -11.35 -4.66
N ALA A 375 -0.70 -11.65 -3.79
CA ALA A 375 0.57 -10.91 -3.72
C ALA A 375 1.40 -11.08 -5.00
N ILE A 376 1.41 -12.30 -5.59
CA ILE A 376 2.17 -12.58 -6.83
C ILE A 376 1.50 -11.96 -8.07
N SER A 377 0.21 -11.67 -8.02
CA SER A 377 -0.56 -11.18 -9.16
C SER A 377 -0.97 -9.72 -8.98
N ILE A 378 -2.12 -9.47 -8.36
CA ILE A 378 -2.75 -8.14 -8.33
C ILE A 378 -1.87 -7.13 -7.61
N CYS A 379 -1.37 -7.46 -6.43
CA CYS A 379 -0.58 -6.51 -5.64
C CYS A 379 0.73 -6.09 -6.34
N ALA A 380 1.37 -7.03 -7.05
CA ALA A 380 2.60 -6.75 -7.77
C ALA A 380 2.37 -6.08 -9.12
N VAL A 381 1.29 -6.45 -9.82
CA VAL A 381 1.10 -6.12 -11.24
C VAL A 381 0.29 -4.85 -11.45
N ILE A 382 -0.64 -4.49 -10.56
CA ILE A 382 -1.64 -3.43 -10.79
C ILE A 382 -1.01 -2.09 -11.20
N PHE A 383 -0.05 -1.58 -10.44
CA PHE A 383 0.56 -0.28 -10.73
C PHE A 383 1.45 -0.32 -11.98
N VAL A 384 2.13 -1.45 -12.22
CA VAL A 384 2.94 -1.65 -13.43
C VAL A 384 2.03 -1.66 -14.65
N LEU A 385 0.96 -2.44 -14.63
CA LEU A 385 0.00 -2.54 -15.72
C LEU A 385 -0.65 -1.19 -16.03
N LEU A 386 -1.11 -0.46 -15.01
CA LEU A 386 -1.70 0.87 -15.17
C LEU A 386 -0.70 1.85 -15.78
N SER A 387 0.55 1.85 -15.32
CA SER A 387 1.59 2.74 -15.85
C SER A 387 1.95 2.44 -17.31
N GLU A 388 1.89 1.17 -17.72
CA GLU A 388 2.15 0.72 -19.08
C GLU A 388 0.96 0.94 -20.02
N MET A 389 -0.27 0.91 -19.48
CA MET A 389 -1.50 1.13 -20.27
C MET A 389 -1.69 2.58 -20.72
N TYR A 390 -1.18 3.55 -19.97
CA TYR A 390 -1.48 4.96 -20.23
C TYR A 390 -0.43 5.63 -21.13
N PRO A 391 -0.86 6.47 -22.12
CA PRO A 391 0.03 7.29 -22.93
C PRO A 391 0.94 8.14 -22.07
N THR A 392 2.19 8.31 -22.50
CA THR A 392 3.23 9.00 -21.73
C THR A 392 2.81 10.42 -21.31
N LYS A 393 2.11 11.14 -22.21
CA LYS A 393 1.69 12.55 -22.00
C LYS A 393 0.69 12.75 -20.87
N ILE A 394 -0.15 11.74 -20.56
CA ILE A 394 -1.21 11.85 -19.54
C ILE A 394 -1.03 10.84 -18.42
N ARG A 395 0.05 10.05 -18.43
CA ARG A 395 0.28 8.96 -17.49
C ARG A 395 0.18 9.40 -16.04
N GLY A 396 0.78 10.53 -15.69
CA GLY A 396 0.73 11.06 -14.33
C GLY A 396 -0.70 11.32 -13.86
N LEU A 397 -1.50 12.02 -14.66
CA LEU A 397 -2.89 12.32 -14.36
C LEU A 397 -3.76 11.05 -14.31
N ALA A 398 -3.61 10.15 -15.29
CA ALA A 398 -4.38 8.90 -15.35
C ALA A 398 -4.05 7.96 -14.17
N MET A 399 -2.76 7.86 -13.78
CA MET A 399 -2.33 7.11 -12.59
C MET A 399 -2.89 7.71 -11.30
N SER A 400 -2.97 9.03 -11.20
CA SER A 400 -3.58 9.71 -10.03
C SER A 400 -5.06 9.40 -9.91
N ILE A 401 -5.80 9.41 -11.02
CA ILE A 401 -7.23 9.06 -11.06
C ILE A 401 -7.43 7.58 -10.66
N ALA A 402 -6.64 6.68 -11.23
CA ALA A 402 -6.71 5.25 -10.89
C ALA A 402 -6.32 4.97 -9.43
N GLY A 403 -5.29 5.66 -8.93
CA GLY A 403 -4.87 5.59 -7.53
C GLY A 403 -5.94 6.10 -6.56
N PHE A 404 -6.59 7.21 -6.89
CA PHE A 404 -7.72 7.72 -6.11
C PHE A 404 -8.89 6.72 -6.07
N ALA A 405 -9.23 6.13 -7.22
CA ALA A 405 -10.25 5.09 -7.31
C ALA A 405 -9.89 3.84 -6.49
N LEU A 406 -8.62 3.45 -6.48
CA LEU A 406 -8.10 2.35 -5.64
C LEU A 406 -8.34 2.63 -4.15
N TRP A 407 -8.04 3.84 -3.68
CA TRP A 407 -8.25 4.23 -2.28
C TRP A 407 -9.74 4.24 -1.89
N ILE A 408 -10.63 4.67 -2.80
CA ILE A 408 -12.09 4.57 -2.60
C ILE A 408 -12.49 3.09 -2.45
N GLY A 409 -12.01 2.21 -3.33
CA GLY A 409 -12.28 0.78 -3.24
C GLY A 409 -11.79 0.16 -1.93
N THR A 410 -10.58 0.55 -1.50
CA THR A 410 -9.99 0.14 -0.22
C THR A 410 -10.85 0.59 0.97
N TYR A 411 -11.30 1.85 0.97
CA TYR A 411 -12.19 2.38 2.00
C TYR A 411 -13.51 1.60 2.07
N LEU A 412 -14.16 1.37 0.92
CA LEU A 412 -15.43 0.65 0.87
C LEU A 412 -15.29 -0.76 1.46
N ILE A 413 -14.24 -1.49 1.11
CA ILE A 413 -13.99 -2.83 1.68
C ILE A 413 -13.68 -2.73 3.18
N GLY A 414 -12.82 -1.81 3.61
CA GLY A 414 -12.52 -1.62 5.03
C GLY A 414 -13.77 -1.31 5.85
N GLN A 415 -14.64 -0.42 5.36
CA GLN A 415 -15.87 -0.01 6.02
C GLN A 415 -16.95 -1.11 6.02
N LEU A 416 -17.12 -1.83 4.91
CA LEU A 416 -18.24 -2.76 4.74
C LEU A 416 -17.97 -4.18 5.23
N THR A 417 -16.71 -4.58 5.39
CA THR A 417 -16.36 -5.95 5.78
C THR A 417 -17.03 -6.43 7.07
N PRO A 418 -17.06 -5.68 8.20
CA PRO A 418 -17.76 -6.14 9.41
C PRO A 418 -19.25 -6.36 9.15
N TRP A 419 -19.91 -5.45 8.42
CA TRP A 419 -21.32 -5.59 8.04
C TRP A 419 -21.54 -6.82 7.17
N MET A 420 -20.65 -7.09 6.21
CA MET A 420 -20.73 -8.27 5.34
C MET A 420 -20.57 -9.57 6.14
N LEU A 421 -19.57 -9.64 7.04
CA LEU A 421 -19.33 -10.80 7.90
C LEU A 421 -20.54 -11.11 8.79
N GLN A 422 -21.23 -10.08 9.29
CA GLN A 422 -22.39 -10.24 10.15
C GLN A 422 -23.66 -10.60 9.37
N ASN A 423 -23.96 -9.92 8.25
CA ASN A 423 -25.23 -10.04 7.54
C ASN A 423 -25.22 -11.07 6.41
N LEU A 424 -24.08 -11.26 5.74
CA LEU A 424 -23.91 -12.26 4.67
C LEU A 424 -23.29 -13.56 5.19
N THR A 425 -22.96 -13.64 6.45
CA THR A 425 -22.09 -14.65 7.09
C THR A 425 -20.66 -14.64 6.54
N PRO A 426 -19.67 -15.22 7.22
CA PRO A 426 -18.32 -15.34 6.67
C PRO A 426 -18.29 -16.07 5.33
N ALA A 427 -19.06 -17.17 5.20
CA ALA A 427 -19.13 -17.95 3.96
C ALA A 427 -19.65 -17.09 2.78
N GLY A 428 -20.77 -16.39 2.97
CA GLY A 428 -21.35 -15.53 1.94
C GLY A 428 -20.41 -14.38 1.54
N THR A 429 -19.67 -13.82 2.49
CA THR A 429 -18.70 -12.76 2.24
C THR A 429 -17.56 -13.25 1.32
N PHE A 430 -16.99 -14.43 1.61
CA PHE A 430 -15.92 -14.99 0.78
C PHE A 430 -16.40 -15.43 -0.61
N PHE A 431 -17.63 -15.96 -0.72
CA PHE A 431 -18.23 -16.23 -2.03
C PHE A 431 -18.49 -14.96 -2.83
N LEU A 432 -18.90 -13.87 -2.18
CA LEU A 432 -19.04 -12.57 -2.85
C LEU A 432 -17.69 -12.07 -3.39
N PHE A 433 -16.62 -12.18 -2.63
CA PHE A 433 -15.28 -11.84 -3.12
C PHE A 433 -14.84 -12.71 -4.30
N ALA A 434 -15.17 -14.01 -4.30
CA ALA A 434 -14.92 -14.89 -5.43
C ALA A 434 -15.70 -14.45 -6.68
N ILE A 435 -16.97 -14.04 -6.52
CA ILE A 435 -17.82 -13.52 -7.62
C ILE A 435 -17.20 -12.22 -8.17
N MET A 436 -16.67 -11.33 -7.33
CA MET A 436 -16.02 -10.08 -7.77
C MET A 436 -14.74 -10.29 -8.58
N CYS A 437 -14.09 -11.45 -8.45
CA CYS A 437 -12.96 -11.83 -9.30
C CYS A 437 -13.40 -11.99 -10.79
N VAL A 438 -14.64 -12.38 -11.06
CA VAL A 438 -15.12 -12.67 -12.42
C VAL A 438 -15.13 -11.41 -13.30
N PRO A 439 -15.80 -10.29 -12.94
CA PRO A 439 -15.78 -9.07 -13.75
C PRO A 439 -14.35 -8.53 -13.94
N TYR A 440 -13.50 -8.62 -12.92
CA TYR A 440 -12.09 -8.25 -13.04
C TYR A 440 -11.39 -9.06 -14.15
N MET A 441 -11.52 -10.39 -14.11
CA MET A 441 -10.94 -11.28 -15.10
C MET A 441 -11.47 -11.02 -16.51
N LEU A 442 -12.77 -10.75 -16.65
CA LEU A 442 -13.38 -10.43 -17.94
C LEU A 442 -12.84 -9.12 -18.52
N ILE A 443 -12.66 -8.10 -17.69
CA ILE A 443 -12.08 -6.82 -18.12
C ILE A 443 -10.62 -7.03 -18.56
N VAL A 444 -9.80 -7.71 -17.76
CA VAL A 444 -8.40 -7.98 -18.10
C VAL A 444 -8.30 -8.83 -19.36
N TRP A 445 -9.18 -9.83 -19.54
CA TRP A 445 -9.17 -10.70 -20.71
C TRP A 445 -9.52 -9.95 -21.98
N LYS A 446 -10.65 -9.25 -22.00
CA LYS A 446 -11.22 -8.66 -23.23
C LYS A 446 -10.71 -7.26 -23.53
N LEU A 447 -10.40 -6.45 -22.51
CA LEU A 447 -10.22 -5.00 -22.70
C LEU A 447 -8.76 -4.55 -22.47
N VAL A 448 -7.98 -5.30 -21.72
CA VAL A 448 -6.58 -4.92 -21.43
C VAL A 448 -5.66 -5.53 -22.46
N PRO A 449 -4.81 -4.75 -23.16
CA PRO A 449 -3.78 -5.30 -24.03
C PRO A 449 -2.68 -5.98 -23.23
N GLU A 450 -1.97 -6.98 -23.81
CA GLU A 450 -0.70 -7.46 -23.23
C GLU A 450 0.36 -6.37 -23.40
N THR A 451 0.99 -6.00 -22.30
CA THR A 451 1.98 -4.92 -22.27
C THR A 451 3.42 -5.42 -22.31
N THR A 452 3.64 -6.70 -21.96
CA THR A 452 4.98 -7.29 -21.90
C THR A 452 5.66 -7.29 -23.26
N GLY A 453 6.86 -6.71 -23.32
CA GLY A 453 7.67 -6.66 -24.55
C GLY A 453 7.18 -5.67 -25.61
N LYS A 454 6.15 -4.86 -25.32
CA LYS A 454 5.67 -3.79 -26.21
C LYS A 454 6.20 -2.44 -25.77
N SER A 455 6.46 -1.58 -26.76
CA SER A 455 6.80 -0.19 -26.50
C SER A 455 5.54 0.60 -26.07
N LEU A 456 5.77 1.70 -25.34
CA LEU A 456 4.66 2.55 -24.88
C LEU A 456 3.91 3.18 -26.06
N GLU A 457 4.62 3.45 -27.16
CA GLU A 457 4.08 3.98 -28.39
C GLU A 457 3.17 2.96 -29.11
N GLU A 458 3.49 1.66 -29.02
CA GLU A 458 2.64 0.59 -29.55
C GLU A 458 1.34 0.48 -28.76
N ILE A 459 1.40 0.64 -27.43
CA ILE A 459 0.22 0.61 -26.57
C ILE A 459 -0.64 1.87 -26.78
N GLU A 460 0.00 3.05 -26.96
CA GLU A 460 -0.72 4.27 -27.30
C GLU A 460 -1.46 4.14 -28.64
N ARG A 461 -0.84 3.54 -29.66
CA ARG A 461 -1.48 3.25 -30.94
C ARG A 461 -2.64 2.25 -30.82
N TYR A 462 -2.58 1.30 -29.92
CA TYR A 462 -3.69 0.37 -29.66
C TYR A 462 -4.95 1.12 -29.21
N TRP A 463 -4.81 2.12 -28.34
CA TRP A 463 -5.94 2.91 -27.84
C TRP A 463 -6.46 3.93 -28.87
N THR A 464 -5.59 4.47 -29.72
CA THR A 464 -5.97 5.47 -30.73
C THR A 464 -6.46 4.83 -32.04
N ARG A 465 -6.06 3.59 -32.39
CA ARG A 465 -6.56 2.87 -33.58
C ARG A 465 -8.00 2.36 -33.46
N SER A 466 -8.58 2.28 -32.29
CA SER A 466 -9.98 1.88 -32.12
C SER A 466 -10.97 2.98 -32.56
N GLU A 467 -10.50 4.06 -33.16
CA GLU A 467 -11.27 5.16 -33.72
C GLU A 467 -11.45 5.08 -35.25
N GLN A 468 -10.88 4.09 -35.94
CA GLN A 468 -11.10 3.77 -37.34
C GLN A 468 -11.89 2.44 -37.47
#